data_298ec9444d7c82fc99993b5c86db5f2c
#
_entry.id   298ec9444d7c82fc99993b5c86db5f2c
#
_cell.length_a   1.000
_cell.length_b   1.000
_cell.length_c   1.000
_cell.angle_alpha   90.00
_cell.angle_beta   90.00
_cell.angle_gamma   90.00
#
_symmetry.space_group_name_H-M   'P 1'
#
loop_
_entity.id
_entity.type
_entity.pdbx_description
1 polymer ?
#
loop_
_entity_poly.entity_id
_entity_poly.type
_entity_poly.pdbx_seq_one_letter_code
_entity_poly.pdbx_strand_id
1 'polypeptide(L)'
;MHYCVKGGKTISLNQMYHKVSERYPGARQILLHTFPRNKQDTYEFMIFNYQDKVADNYLYCCMVDPYTGKIVREGDFGSFESPFFRLLYLAHYSLLLDKPGRLITAIAGLALLLNLITGVIIYRKKIFAALMFREKLNRKSPRTLNSSLHRIIGVWTLLFNFILFFTGFWMNKSLFLPAEWELIPKKEMNYQAKADIDQVIKQAREIPNFRPIAMKIPADKKNDIVVSGEFSDTQNPLYFGKGSDVYYDSDNGNWIKTIRIEEKPFSDRFYWMMKQIHRGDYDNLFIKILYVFAGFSPAILSITGFFLWKRKRRKQTAKKHK
;
A
#
# COMPACT_ATOMS: atom_id res chain seq x y z
N MET A 1 1.27 12.49 10.80
CA MET A 1 1.55 13.59 11.76
C MET A 1 2.31 14.65 10.99
N HIS A 2 1.74 15.81 10.76
CA HIS A 2 2.47 16.90 10.13
C HIS A 2 3.35 17.55 11.20
N TYR A 3 4.66 17.54 10.98
CA TYR A 3 5.57 18.36 11.78
C TYR A 3 5.47 19.79 11.27
N CYS A 4 4.92 20.70 12.09
CA CYS A 4 4.89 22.12 11.75
C CYS A 4 6.27 22.74 11.96
N VAL A 5 6.86 23.24 10.88
CA VAL A 5 8.11 24.01 10.90
C VAL A 5 7.82 25.50 10.76
N LYS A 6 8.64 26.35 11.37
CA LYS A 6 8.50 27.80 11.26
C LYS A 6 8.90 28.23 9.85
N GLY A 7 8.05 29.01 9.19
CA GLY A 7 8.31 29.50 7.84
C GLY A 7 9.55 30.38 7.73
N GLY A 8 10.14 30.39 6.53
CA GLY A 8 11.35 31.16 6.20
C GLY A 8 11.71 30.96 4.73
N LYS A 9 12.92 31.29 4.33
CA LYS A 9 13.46 30.94 3.02
C LYS A 9 13.86 29.45 3.04
N THR A 10 13.33 28.65 2.15
CA THR A 10 13.67 27.23 2.04
C THR A 10 15.10 27.05 1.54
N ILE A 11 15.82 26.10 2.08
CA ILE A 11 17.08 25.64 1.49
C ILE A 11 16.79 24.81 0.24
N SER A 12 17.78 24.57 -0.60
CA SER A 12 17.63 23.77 -1.81
C SER A 12 17.38 22.30 -1.47
N LEU A 13 16.65 21.60 -2.34
CA LEU A 13 16.40 20.17 -2.21
C LEU A 13 17.71 19.38 -2.29
N ASN A 14 18.64 19.87 -3.12
CA ASN A 14 19.98 19.30 -3.24
C ASN A 14 20.75 19.33 -1.91
N GLN A 15 20.69 20.46 -1.18
CA GLN A 15 21.28 20.57 0.16
C GLN A 15 20.64 19.60 1.17
N MET A 16 19.30 19.44 1.13
CA MET A 16 18.61 18.46 1.96
C MET A 16 19.04 17.03 1.63
N TYR A 17 19.11 16.70 0.35
CA TYR A 17 19.59 15.38 -0.11
C TYR A 17 20.99 15.08 0.37
N HIS A 18 21.93 16.01 0.23
CA HIS A 18 23.30 15.82 0.69
C HIS A 18 23.38 15.56 2.19
N LYS A 19 22.66 16.30 3.01
CA LYS A 19 22.59 16.06 4.45
C LYS A 19 22.04 14.68 4.80
N VAL A 20 21.01 14.22 4.08
CA VAL A 20 20.45 12.88 4.24
C VAL A 20 21.45 11.83 3.80
N SER A 21 22.11 12.03 2.66
CA SER A 21 23.11 11.11 2.12
C SER A 21 24.34 10.97 3.02
N GLU A 22 24.83 12.07 3.60
CA GLU A 22 25.91 12.07 4.58
C GLU A 22 25.52 11.36 5.88
N ARG A 23 24.27 11.52 6.31
CA ARG A 23 23.75 10.85 7.52
C ARG A 23 23.63 9.34 7.33
N TYR A 24 23.36 8.86 6.08
CA TYR A 24 23.17 7.46 5.75
C TYR A 24 24.11 7.00 4.62
N PRO A 25 25.42 6.91 4.91
CA PRO A 25 26.44 6.54 3.95
C PRO A 25 26.26 5.11 3.55
N GLY A 26 25.78 4.49 2.88
CA GLY A 26 25.48 3.08 2.55
C GLY A 26 24.04 2.83 2.18
N ALA A 27 23.25 3.89 2.11
CA ALA A 27 21.93 3.81 1.54
C ALA A 27 21.98 3.39 0.08
N ARG A 28 21.29 2.30 -0.27
CA ARG A 28 21.21 1.81 -1.65
C ARG A 28 20.31 2.67 -2.52
N GLN A 29 19.37 3.35 -1.89
CA GLN A 29 18.45 4.24 -2.55
C GLN A 29 17.88 5.23 -1.55
N ILE A 30 17.76 6.47 -1.95
CA ILE A 30 17.03 7.51 -1.23
C ILE A 30 15.80 7.89 -2.05
N LEU A 31 14.64 7.75 -1.45
CA LEU A 31 13.36 8.11 -2.04
C LEU A 31 12.81 9.35 -1.33
N LEU A 32 12.66 10.45 -2.02
CA LEU A 32 11.78 11.52 -1.58
C LEU A 32 10.34 11.06 -1.78
N HIS A 33 9.71 10.65 -0.67
CA HIS A 33 8.44 9.92 -0.70
C HIS A 33 7.27 10.78 -1.16
N THR A 34 7.22 12.02 -0.66
CA THR A 34 6.15 12.95 -1.00
C THR A 34 6.66 14.37 -0.90
N PHE A 35 6.33 15.21 -1.87
CA PHE A 35 6.59 16.64 -1.77
C PHE A 35 5.65 17.27 -0.74
N PRO A 36 6.13 18.28 0.04
CA PRO A 36 5.30 19.02 0.97
C PRO A 36 4.05 19.60 0.28
N ARG A 37 2.90 19.46 0.92
CA ARG A 37 1.64 20.04 0.44
C ARG A 37 1.46 21.48 0.90
N ASN A 38 2.05 21.79 2.05
CA ASN A 38 1.97 23.09 2.71
C ASN A 38 3.37 23.59 3.08
N LYS A 39 3.51 24.92 3.22
CA LYS A 39 4.77 25.55 3.66
C LYS A 39 5.23 25.13 5.07
N GLN A 40 4.37 24.48 5.84
CA GLN A 40 4.65 24.02 7.19
C GLN A 40 5.03 22.53 7.25
N ASP A 41 4.96 21.84 6.11
CA ASP A 41 5.29 20.42 6.06
C ASP A 41 6.80 20.21 5.92
N THR A 42 7.29 19.10 6.46
CA THR A 42 8.67 18.61 6.25
C THR A 42 8.79 17.81 4.97
N TYR A 43 10.01 17.69 4.45
CA TYR A 43 10.32 16.69 3.42
C TYR A 43 10.53 15.33 4.08
N GLU A 44 9.90 14.31 3.54
CA GLU A 44 10.03 12.93 4.00
C GLU A 44 10.92 12.14 3.05
N PHE A 45 12.09 11.72 3.55
CA PHE A 45 13.00 10.83 2.83
C PHE A 45 12.88 9.43 3.38
N MET A 46 12.70 8.45 2.50
CA MET A 46 12.76 7.03 2.81
C MET A 46 14.11 6.47 2.34
N ILE A 47 14.79 5.78 3.22
CA ILE A 47 16.13 5.26 2.98
C ILE A 47 16.03 3.73 2.90
N PHE A 48 16.48 3.18 1.80
CA PHE A 48 16.51 1.75 1.56
C PHE A 48 17.91 1.21 1.83
N ASN A 49 18.02 0.46 2.91
CA ASN A 49 19.19 -0.33 3.24
C ASN A 49 18.84 -1.79 3.04
N TYR A 50 19.51 -2.46 2.10
CA TYR A 50 19.36 -3.90 1.95
C TYR A 50 20.22 -4.57 3.02
N GLN A 51 19.57 -5.15 4.01
CA GLN A 51 20.23 -6.02 4.99
C GLN A 51 20.03 -7.48 4.58
N ASP A 52 20.97 -8.35 5.03
CA ASP A 52 20.97 -9.80 4.80
C ASP A 52 19.81 -10.54 5.51
N LYS A 53 18.66 -9.93 5.64
CA LYS A 53 17.49 -10.53 6.28
C LYS A 53 16.41 -10.81 5.26
N VAL A 54 15.66 -11.87 5.49
CA VAL A 54 14.37 -12.16 4.85
C VAL A 54 13.33 -11.14 5.36
N ALA A 55 13.69 -9.88 5.32
CA ALA A 55 12.84 -8.77 5.69
C ALA A 55 12.39 -8.06 4.41
N ASP A 56 11.23 -7.49 4.44
CA ASP A 56 10.88 -6.45 3.50
C ASP A 56 11.96 -5.37 3.56
N ASN A 57 12.23 -4.77 2.40
CA ASN A 57 13.20 -3.69 2.28
C ASN A 57 13.20 -2.83 3.52
N TYR A 58 14.31 -2.79 4.24
CA TYR A 58 14.39 -2.05 5.49
C TYR A 58 14.24 -0.57 5.18
N LEU A 59 13.05 -0.06 5.43
CA LEU A 59 12.71 1.33 5.25
C LEU A 59 13.08 2.08 6.53
N TYR A 60 14.06 2.96 6.41
CA TYR A 60 14.35 3.97 7.39
C TYR A 60 13.86 5.31 6.86
N CYS A 61 13.14 6.06 7.68
CA CYS A 61 12.58 7.35 7.27
C CYS A 61 13.24 8.48 8.03
N CYS A 62 13.43 9.60 7.37
CA CYS A 62 13.79 10.85 8.02
C CYS A 62 12.96 12.02 7.51
N MET A 63 12.58 12.90 8.42
CA MET A 63 11.89 14.14 8.13
C MET A 63 12.85 15.30 8.23
N VAL A 64 12.94 16.08 7.18
CA VAL A 64 13.85 17.22 7.05
C VAL A 64 13.07 18.52 7.05
N ASP A 65 13.47 19.45 7.91
CA ASP A 65 12.95 20.81 7.92
C ASP A 65 13.42 21.57 6.65
N PRO A 66 12.52 22.04 5.79
CA PRO A 66 12.87 22.69 4.54
C PRO A 66 13.59 24.04 4.71
N TYR A 67 13.52 24.64 5.88
CA TYR A 67 14.10 25.97 6.14
C TYR A 67 15.51 25.90 6.72
N THR A 68 15.77 24.89 7.55
CA THR A 68 17.06 24.73 8.23
C THR A 68 17.86 23.55 7.68
N GLY A 69 17.22 22.62 6.99
CA GLY A 69 17.80 21.35 6.57
C GLY A 69 18.13 20.42 7.73
N LYS A 70 17.60 20.69 8.93
CA LYS A 70 17.79 19.83 10.09
C LYS A 70 16.90 18.61 9.98
N ILE A 71 17.46 17.44 10.25
CA ILE A 71 16.65 16.23 10.45
C ILE A 71 15.93 16.38 11.79
N VAL A 72 14.60 16.57 11.73
CA VAL A 72 13.76 16.80 12.91
C VAL A 72 13.23 15.51 13.50
N ARG A 73 13.18 14.45 12.68
CA ARG A 73 12.80 13.12 13.11
C ARG A 73 13.41 12.08 12.20
N GLU A 74 13.90 11.00 12.77
CA GLU A 74 14.41 9.84 12.05
C GLU A 74 14.04 8.55 12.81
N GLY A 75 13.91 7.44 12.10
CA GLY A 75 13.61 6.15 12.67
C GLY A 75 13.13 5.14 11.62
N ASP A 76 12.86 3.93 12.08
CA ASP A 76 12.19 2.95 11.23
C ASP A 76 10.78 3.44 10.87
N PHE A 77 10.21 2.84 9.84
CA PHE A 77 8.89 3.26 9.35
C PHE A 77 7.78 3.21 10.42
N GLY A 78 7.92 2.36 11.44
CA GLY A 78 7.00 2.29 12.58
C GLY A 78 7.02 3.50 13.48
N SER A 79 8.10 4.29 13.47
CA SER A 79 8.29 5.48 14.35
C SER A 79 7.51 6.71 13.88
N PHE A 80 6.97 6.75 12.65
CA PHE A 80 6.49 7.96 11.98
C PHE A 80 4.98 8.15 11.96
N GLU A 81 4.23 7.09 12.17
CA GLU A 81 2.77 7.15 12.18
C GLU A 81 2.23 7.02 13.59
N SER A 82 0.93 7.31 13.77
CA SER A 82 0.25 6.99 15.02
C SER A 82 0.48 5.50 15.33
N PRO A 83 0.99 5.15 16.51
CA PRO A 83 1.30 3.76 16.86
C PRO A 83 0.12 2.80 16.63
N PHE A 84 -1.10 3.26 16.87
CA PHE A 84 -2.31 2.47 16.68
C PHE A 84 -2.58 2.18 15.20
N PHE A 85 -2.61 3.19 14.34
CA PHE A 85 -2.87 2.98 12.91
C PHE A 85 -1.72 2.22 12.25
N ARG A 86 -0.49 2.47 12.68
CA ARG A 86 0.66 1.73 12.20
C ARG A 86 0.60 0.25 12.57
N LEU A 87 0.23 -0.06 13.81
CA LEU A 87 0.02 -1.42 14.27
C LEU A 87 -1.06 -2.13 13.44
N LEU A 88 -2.19 -1.47 13.20
CA LEU A 88 -3.26 -2.01 12.35
C LEU A 88 -2.78 -2.27 10.92
N TYR A 89 -2.02 -1.36 10.34
CA TYR A 89 -1.48 -1.51 8.99
C TYR A 89 -0.50 -2.69 8.90
N LEU A 90 0.46 -2.79 9.83
CA LEU A 90 1.41 -3.90 9.88
C LEU A 90 0.71 -5.23 10.16
N ALA A 91 -0.25 -5.26 11.07
CA ALA A 91 -1.06 -6.44 11.36
C ALA A 91 -1.88 -6.87 10.13
N HIS A 92 -2.43 -5.91 9.38
CA HIS A 92 -3.22 -6.19 8.19
C HIS A 92 -2.41 -6.87 7.09
N TYR A 93 -1.24 -6.31 6.72
CA TYR A 93 -0.54 -6.80 5.55
C TYR A 93 0.56 -7.83 5.86
N SER A 94 1.12 -7.84 7.08
CA SER A 94 2.26 -8.69 7.43
C SER A 94 2.13 -9.44 8.77
N LEU A 95 1.01 -9.32 9.49
CA LEU A 95 0.84 -9.91 10.82
C LEU A 95 2.00 -9.58 11.79
N LEU A 96 2.68 -8.45 11.60
CA LEU A 96 3.88 -8.03 12.35
C LEU A 96 5.09 -8.98 12.15
N LEU A 97 5.08 -9.82 11.13
CA LEU A 97 6.09 -10.84 10.84
C LEU A 97 6.85 -10.59 9.53
N ASP A 98 6.88 -9.35 9.05
CA ASP A 98 7.53 -8.96 7.79
C ASP A 98 7.14 -9.85 6.60
N LYS A 99 8.09 -10.27 5.80
CA LYS A 99 7.87 -11.02 4.56
C LYS A 99 7.18 -12.38 4.78
N PRO A 100 7.55 -13.21 5.78
CA PRO A 100 6.79 -14.42 6.11
C PRO A 100 5.33 -14.13 6.45
N GLY A 101 5.06 -13.07 7.20
CA GLY A 101 3.70 -12.66 7.54
C GLY A 101 2.90 -12.22 6.30
N ARG A 102 3.53 -11.56 5.35
CA ARG A 102 2.91 -11.23 4.05
C ARG A 102 2.52 -12.47 3.26
N LEU A 103 3.34 -13.53 3.28
CA LEU A 103 2.97 -14.79 2.66
C LEU A 103 1.75 -15.43 3.36
N ILE A 104 1.73 -15.41 4.69
CA ILE A 104 0.58 -15.92 5.46
C ILE A 104 -0.70 -15.13 5.12
N THR A 105 -0.63 -13.80 5.05
CA THR A 105 -1.79 -12.97 4.67
C THR A 105 -2.24 -13.22 3.23
N ALA A 106 -1.31 -13.47 2.31
CA ALA A 106 -1.63 -13.86 0.93
C ALA A 106 -2.37 -15.20 0.87
N ILE A 107 -1.91 -16.21 1.61
CA ILE A 107 -2.58 -17.52 1.75
C ILE A 107 -3.97 -17.35 2.38
N ALA A 108 -4.08 -16.54 3.43
CA ALA A 108 -5.37 -16.23 4.05
C ALA A 108 -6.33 -15.53 3.06
N GLY A 109 -5.84 -14.59 2.28
CA GLY A 109 -6.61 -13.92 1.21
C GLY A 109 -7.16 -14.92 0.19
N LEU A 110 -6.33 -15.86 -0.25
CA LEU A 110 -6.75 -16.94 -1.17
C LEU A 110 -7.81 -17.85 -0.52
N ALA A 111 -7.60 -18.23 0.74
CA ALA A 111 -8.57 -19.04 1.48
C ALA A 111 -9.92 -18.33 1.64
N LEU A 112 -9.90 -17.03 1.94
CA LEU A 112 -11.11 -16.21 2.02
C LEU A 112 -11.82 -16.09 0.67
N LEU A 113 -11.08 -15.98 -0.42
CA LEU A 113 -11.62 -15.96 -1.77
C LEU A 113 -12.33 -17.29 -2.11
N LEU A 114 -11.71 -18.42 -1.79
CA LEU A 114 -12.31 -19.74 -1.96
C LEU A 114 -13.57 -19.93 -1.08
N ASN A 115 -13.53 -19.46 0.16
CA ASN A 115 -14.70 -19.46 1.05
C ASN A 115 -15.85 -18.62 0.48
N LEU A 116 -15.54 -17.48 -0.11
CA LEU A 116 -16.54 -16.62 -0.73
C LEU A 116 -17.19 -17.30 -1.94
N ILE A 117 -16.38 -17.92 -2.82
CA ILE A 117 -16.89 -18.69 -3.98
C ILE A 117 -17.78 -19.84 -3.54
N THR A 118 -17.36 -20.61 -2.54
CA THR A 118 -18.17 -21.72 -1.99
C THR A 118 -19.44 -21.21 -1.34
N GLY A 119 -19.37 -20.06 -0.65
CA GLY A 119 -20.53 -19.38 -0.08
C GLY A 119 -21.58 -18.99 -1.15
N VAL A 120 -21.11 -18.45 -2.28
CA VAL A 120 -21.96 -18.15 -3.45
C VAL A 120 -22.63 -19.41 -3.99
N ILE A 121 -21.88 -20.49 -4.19
CA ILE A 121 -22.41 -21.76 -4.71
C ILE A 121 -23.49 -22.31 -3.78
N ILE A 122 -23.25 -22.32 -2.48
CA ILE A 122 -24.20 -22.86 -1.49
C ILE A 122 -25.45 -22.00 -1.41
N TYR A 123 -25.30 -20.66 -1.44
CA TYR A 123 -26.38 -19.72 -1.22
C TYR A 123 -27.06 -19.18 -2.50
N ARG A 124 -26.62 -19.65 -3.69
CA ARG A 124 -27.00 -19.12 -5.00
C ARG A 124 -28.51 -18.89 -5.22
N LYS A 125 -29.34 -19.80 -4.70
CA LYS A 125 -30.82 -19.74 -4.88
C LYS A 125 -31.46 -18.59 -4.08
N LYS A 126 -30.77 -18.02 -3.08
CA LYS A 126 -31.30 -16.99 -2.18
C LYS A 126 -30.57 -15.65 -2.27
N ILE A 127 -29.48 -15.58 -3.04
CA ILE A 127 -28.69 -14.34 -3.19
C ILE A 127 -29.60 -13.19 -3.65
N PHE A 128 -30.42 -13.43 -4.67
CA PHE A 128 -31.31 -12.41 -5.20
C PHE A 128 -32.36 -11.95 -4.18
N ALA A 129 -32.89 -12.87 -3.38
CA ALA A 129 -33.85 -12.54 -2.31
C ALA A 129 -33.16 -11.68 -1.23
N ALA A 130 -31.90 -11.93 -0.90
CA ALA A 130 -31.14 -11.12 0.05
C ALA A 130 -30.81 -9.73 -0.51
N LEU A 131 -30.43 -9.62 -1.79
CA LEU A 131 -30.21 -8.33 -2.47
C LEU A 131 -31.49 -7.48 -2.52
N MET A 132 -32.67 -8.10 -2.68
CA MET A 132 -33.97 -7.43 -2.71
C MET A 132 -34.59 -7.21 -1.30
N PHE A 133 -33.75 -7.25 -0.23
CA PHE A 133 -34.17 -7.06 1.16
C PHE A 133 -35.31 -8.00 1.64
N ARG A 134 -35.53 -9.14 0.96
CA ARG A 134 -36.53 -10.15 1.35
C ARG A 134 -36.05 -11.05 2.49
N GLU A 135 -34.74 -11.12 2.74
CA GLU A 135 -34.16 -11.78 3.92
C GLU A 135 -34.24 -10.83 5.13
N LYS A 136 -35.03 -11.24 6.15
CA LYS A 136 -35.18 -10.44 7.37
C LYS A 136 -34.25 -10.86 8.48
N LEU A 137 -33.83 -9.89 9.29
CA LEU A 137 -33.01 -10.14 10.48
C LEU A 137 -33.84 -10.92 11.51
N ASN A 138 -33.41 -12.15 11.82
CA ASN A 138 -34.12 -13.02 12.75
C ASN A 138 -33.49 -12.95 14.15
N ARG A 139 -34.16 -12.28 15.07
CA ARG A 139 -33.72 -12.03 16.46
C ARG A 139 -34.25 -13.05 17.47
N LYS A 140 -34.97 -14.13 17.05
CA LYS A 140 -35.58 -15.12 17.96
C LYS A 140 -34.57 -15.87 18.83
N SER A 141 -33.33 -16.00 18.38
CA SER A 141 -32.23 -16.60 19.14
C SER A 141 -30.88 -16.09 18.64
N PRO A 142 -29.81 -16.18 19.45
CA PRO A 142 -28.46 -15.84 19.00
C PRO A 142 -28.00 -16.62 17.75
N ARG A 143 -28.51 -17.83 17.54
CA ARG A 143 -28.24 -18.64 16.36
C ARG A 143 -28.88 -18.05 15.11
N THR A 144 -30.14 -17.74 15.17
CA THR A 144 -30.88 -17.21 14.02
C THR A 144 -30.42 -15.81 13.69
N LEU A 145 -30.05 -15.03 14.71
CA LEU A 145 -29.46 -13.72 14.54
C LEU A 145 -28.10 -13.82 13.79
N ASN A 146 -27.16 -14.63 14.28
CA ASN A 146 -25.85 -14.81 13.62
C ASN A 146 -25.99 -15.36 12.19
N SER A 147 -26.94 -16.28 11.98
CA SER A 147 -27.19 -16.84 10.65
C SER A 147 -27.77 -15.81 9.67
N SER A 148 -28.70 -14.98 10.12
CA SER A 148 -29.28 -13.94 9.27
C SER A 148 -28.29 -12.80 9.01
N LEU A 149 -27.52 -12.37 10.02
CA LEU A 149 -26.44 -11.39 9.85
C LEU A 149 -25.38 -11.87 8.85
N HIS A 150 -24.91 -13.11 9.03
CA HIS A 150 -23.89 -13.68 8.13
C HIS A 150 -24.37 -13.69 6.67
N ARG A 151 -25.62 -14.06 6.42
CA ARG A 151 -26.20 -14.09 5.07
C ARG A 151 -26.38 -12.70 4.48
N ILE A 152 -27.01 -11.80 5.24
CA ILE A 152 -27.30 -10.44 4.77
C ILE A 152 -25.99 -9.70 4.49
N ILE A 153 -25.09 -9.64 5.46
CA ILE A 153 -23.80 -8.95 5.30
C ILE A 153 -22.98 -9.63 4.19
N GLY A 154 -22.91 -10.97 4.18
CA GLY A 154 -22.17 -11.72 3.17
C GLY A 154 -22.63 -11.44 1.74
N VAL A 155 -23.93 -11.30 1.50
CA VAL A 155 -24.45 -10.99 0.16
C VAL A 155 -24.22 -9.54 -0.22
N TRP A 156 -24.48 -8.60 0.69
CA TRP A 156 -24.32 -7.17 0.40
C TRP A 156 -22.86 -6.73 0.22
N THR A 157 -21.92 -7.41 0.88
CA THR A 157 -20.50 -7.12 0.76
C THR A 157 -19.78 -8.07 -0.20
N LEU A 158 -20.51 -8.95 -0.89
CA LEU A 158 -19.96 -10.00 -1.73
C LEU A 158 -18.96 -9.47 -2.77
N LEU A 159 -19.39 -8.46 -3.53
CA LEU A 159 -18.57 -7.88 -4.58
C LEU A 159 -17.33 -7.18 -4.00
N PHE A 160 -17.49 -6.41 -2.92
CA PHE A 160 -16.38 -5.74 -2.26
C PHE A 160 -15.38 -6.74 -1.68
N ASN A 161 -15.86 -7.77 -1.00
CA ASN A 161 -14.98 -8.80 -0.45
C ASN A 161 -14.24 -9.57 -1.55
N PHE A 162 -14.91 -9.86 -2.66
CA PHE A 162 -14.25 -10.47 -3.81
C PHE A 162 -13.10 -9.58 -4.31
N ILE A 163 -13.36 -8.31 -4.53
CA ILE A 163 -12.37 -7.34 -5.01
C ILE A 163 -11.22 -7.23 -4.00
N LEU A 164 -11.51 -7.04 -2.71
CA LEU A 164 -10.48 -6.86 -1.68
C LEU A 164 -9.61 -8.12 -1.50
N PHE A 165 -10.20 -9.31 -1.46
CA PHE A 165 -9.44 -10.55 -1.30
C PHE A 165 -8.60 -10.86 -2.55
N PHE A 166 -9.18 -10.68 -3.74
CA PHE A 166 -8.46 -10.87 -4.99
C PHE A 166 -7.28 -9.91 -5.13
N THR A 167 -7.51 -8.61 -4.92
CA THR A 167 -6.46 -7.59 -5.06
C THR A 167 -5.38 -7.74 -4.00
N GLY A 168 -5.75 -8.07 -2.76
CA GLY A 168 -4.79 -8.35 -1.68
C GLY A 168 -3.90 -9.56 -1.98
N PHE A 169 -4.47 -10.66 -2.46
CA PHE A 169 -3.72 -11.80 -2.94
C PHE A 169 -2.81 -11.43 -4.12
N TRP A 170 -3.36 -10.75 -5.13
CA TRP A 170 -2.64 -10.36 -6.34
C TRP A 170 -1.40 -9.52 -6.06
N MET A 171 -1.50 -8.57 -5.14
CA MET A 171 -0.36 -7.73 -4.76
C MET A 171 0.79 -8.51 -4.10
N ASN A 172 0.50 -9.65 -3.51
CA ASN A 172 1.48 -10.51 -2.84
C ASN A 172 1.84 -11.78 -3.63
N LYS A 173 1.38 -11.93 -4.87
CA LYS A 173 1.59 -13.15 -5.68
C LYS A 173 3.06 -13.49 -5.90
N SER A 174 3.95 -12.51 -5.96
CA SER A 174 5.38 -12.73 -6.14
C SER A 174 6.00 -13.52 -4.99
N LEU A 175 5.45 -13.43 -3.78
CA LEU A 175 5.92 -14.16 -2.60
C LEU A 175 5.81 -15.69 -2.74
N PHE A 176 5.08 -16.18 -3.72
CA PHE A 176 5.03 -17.62 -4.05
C PHE A 176 6.17 -18.05 -4.98
N LEU A 177 7.02 -17.12 -5.42
CA LEU A 177 8.18 -17.41 -6.26
C LEU A 177 9.43 -17.55 -5.39
N PRO A 178 10.26 -18.61 -5.58
CA PRO A 178 11.48 -18.80 -4.82
C PRO A 178 12.44 -17.61 -4.88
N ALA A 179 12.55 -16.94 -6.02
CA ALA A 179 13.41 -15.78 -6.22
C ALA A 179 13.14 -14.62 -5.24
N GLU A 180 11.91 -14.49 -4.74
CA GLU A 180 11.57 -13.46 -3.74
C GLU A 180 12.20 -13.73 -2.36
N TRP A 181 12.67 -14.95 -2.12
CA TRP A 181 13.24 -15.39 -0.85
C TRP A 181 14.76 -15.47 -0.89
N GLU A 182 15.37 -15.20 -2.04
CA GLU A 182 16.81 -15.10 -2.16
C GLU A 182 17.35 -13.92 -1.37
N LEU A 183 18.42 -14.15 -0.62
CA LEU A 183 19.12 -13.09 0.10
C LEU A 183 19.83 -12.19 -0.91
N ILE A 184 19.52 -10.93 -0.90
CA ILE A 184 20.23 -9.94 -1.72
C ILE A 184 21.50 -9.60 -0.98
N PRO A 185 22.70 -9.91 -1.55
CA PRO A 185 23.96 -9.60 -0.90
C PRO A 185 24.08 -8.10 -0.61
N LYS A 186 24.59 -7.80 0.58
CA LYS A 186 24.91 -6.42 0.97
C LYS A 186 25.99 -5.90 0.02
N LYS A 187 25.62 -5.00 -0.87
CA LYS A 187 26.56 -4.33 -1.76
C LYS A 187 26.86 -2.95 -1.17
N GLU A 188 28.10 -2.71 -0.80
CA GLU A 188 28.52 -1.35 -0.45
C GLU A 188 28.33 -0.45 -1.66
N MET A 189 27.60 0.63 -1.46
CA MET A 189 27.27 1.57 -2.50
C MET A 189 27.90 2.91 -2.13
N ASN A 190 28.92 3.28 -2.90
CA ASN A 190 29.71 4.51 -2.67
C ASN A 190 29.37 5.60 -3.69
N TYR A 191 28.28 5.47 -4.42
CA TYR A 191 27.87 6.44 -5.42
C TYR A 191 26.81 7.39 -4.86
N GLN A 192 27.03 8.68 -5.04
CA GLN A 192 26.02 9.71 -4.85
C GLN A 192 25.70 10.33 -6.22
N ALA A 193 24.42 10.53 -6.50
CA ALA A 193 23.99 11.25 -7.70
C ALA A 193 24.60 12.65 -7.69
N LYS A 194 25.28 13.02 -8.81
CA LYS A 194 25.95 14.32 -8.95
C LYS A 194 25.02 15.38 -9.54
N ALA A 195 23.92 14.95 -10.14
CA ALA A 195 22.93 15.83 -10.74
C ALA A 195 22.35 16.80 -9.71
N ASP A 196 22.11 18.03 -10.11
CA ASP A 196 21.38 19.02 -9.31
C ASP A 196 19.92 18.63 -9.22
N ILE A 197 19.50 18.19 -8.04
CA ILE A 197 18.15 17.69 -7.76
C ILE A 197 17.10 18.81 -7.89
N ASP A 198 17.46 20.05 -7.57
CA ASP A 198 16.55 21.20 -7.75
C ASP A 198 16.30 21.46 -9.24
N GLN A 199 17.30 21.32 -10.08
CA GLN A 199 17.16 21.43 -11.53
C GLN A 199 16.31 20.29 -12.10
N VAL A 200 16.54 19.06 -11.66
CA VAL A 200 15.72 17.89 -12.06
C VAL A 200 14.25 18.11 -11.75
N ILE A 201 13.94 18.55 -10.53
CA ILE A 201 12.54 18.78 -10.14
C ILE A 201 11.91 19.97 -10.85
N LYS A 202 12.71 20.99 -11.15
CA LYS A 202 12.26 22.14 -11.97
C LYS A 202 11.88 21.67 -13.36
N GLN A 203 12.74 20.93 -14.04
CA GLN A 203 12.46 20.34 -15.36
C GLN A 203 11.20 19.44 -15.32
N ALA A 204 11.06 18.60 -14.28
CA ALA A 204 9.89 17.74 -14.14
C ALA A 204 8.58 18.53 -14.00
N ARG A 205 8.60 19.68 -13.32
CA ARG A 205 7.44 20.57 -13.17
C ARG A 205 7.09 21.35 -14.44
N GLU A 206 8.04 21.52 -15.33
CA GLU A 206 7.85 22.18 -16.63
C GLU A 206 7.21 21.25 -17.68
N ILE A 207 7.15 19.93 -17.40
CA ILE A 207 6.46 18.99 -18.30
C ILE A 207 4.96 19.27 -18.26
N PRO A 208 4.34 19.51 -19.43
CA PRO A 208 2.91 19.80 -19.51
C PRO A 208 2.05 18.70 -18.87
N ASN A 209 1.08 19.11 -18.07
CA ASN A 209 0.13 18.23 -17.39
C ASN A 209 0.75 17.25 -16.37
N PHE A 210 2.06 17.26 -16.14
CA PHE A 210 2.72 16.37 -15.20
C PHE A 210 2.81 17.00 -13.80
N ARG A 211 2.32 16.29 -12.80
CA ARG A 211 2.46 16.63 -11.38
C ARG A 211 3.42 15.66 -10.70
N PRO A 212 4.66 16.07 -10.39
CA PRO A 212 5.59 15.22 -9.64
C PRO A 212 5.10 14.98 -8.21
N ILE A 213 5.19 13.75 -7.73
CA ILE A 213 4.72 13.34 -6.39
C ILE A 213 5.86 12.77 -5.57
N ALA A 214 6.77 12.02 -6.18
CA ALA A 214 7.90 11.39 -5.51
C ALA A 214 9.13 11.43 -6.41
N MET A 215 10.32 11.32 -5.80
CA MET A 215 11.56 11.23 -6.55
C MET A 215 12.47 10.16 -5.93
N LYS A 216 12.95 9.27 -6.77
CA LYS A 216 13.84 8.17 -6.44
C LYS A 216 15.24 8.53 -6.89
N ILE A 217 16.16 8.65 -5.93
CA ILE A 217 17.56 9.00 -6.19
C ILE A 217 18.40 7.74 -5.97
N PRO A 218 19.08 7.22 -7.00
CA PRO A 218 19.88 6.02 -6.89
C PRO A 218 21.19 6.29 -6.14
N ALA A 219 21.71 5.27 -5.49
CA ALA A 219 23.08 5.25 -5.00
C ALA A 219 23.99 4.34 -5.86
N ASP A 220 23.62 4.13 -7.12
CA ASP A 220 24.32 3.32 -8.10
C ASP A 220 24.39 4.08 -9.44
N LYS A 221 25.60 4.24 -9.98
CA LYS A 221 25.84 4.96 -11.25
C LYS A 221 25.09 4.38 -12.46
N LYS A 222 24.68 3.10 -12.38
CA LYS A 222 23.94 2.43 -13.46
C LYS A 222 22.45 2.78 -13.50
N ASN A 223 21.94 3.48 -12.48
CA ASN A 223 20.53 3.78 -12.35
C ASN A 223 20.30 5.29 -12.47
N ASP A 224 19.16 5.62 -13.06
CA ASP A 224 18.69 6.99 -13.27
C ASP A 224 17.98 7.56 -12.05
N ILE A 225 17.92 8.87 -11.96
CA ILE A 225 16.94 9.55 -11.08
C ILE A 225 15.56 9.38 -11.71
N VAL A 226 14.59 8.92 -10.93
CA VAL A 226 13.22 8.72 -11.40
C VAL A 226 12.27 9.63 -10.64
N VAL A 227 11.61 10.52 -11.34
CA VAL A 227 10.54 11.36 -10.79
C VAL A 227 9.21 10.70 -11.13
N SER A 228 8.52 10.20 -10.11
CA SER A 228 7.21 9.57 -10.26
C SER A 228 6.10 10.56 -9.99
N GLY A 229 5.04 10.51 -10.79
CA GLY A 229 3.92 11.43 -10.68
C GLY A 229 2.72 11.00 -11.51
N GLU A 230 1.82 11.95 -11.72
CA GLU A 230 0.62 11.73 -12.53
C GLU A 230 0.47 12.81 -13.61
N PHE A 231 -0.19 12.43 -14.68
CA PHE A 231 -0.61 13.35 -15.72
C PHE A 231 -2.09 13.71 -15.52
N SER A 232 -2.42 15.01 -15.53
CA SER A 232 -3.80 15.49 -15.31
C SER A 232 -4.75 15.18 -16.46
N ASP A 233 -4.22 14.85 -17.64
CA ASP A 233 -4.97 14.44 -18.83
C ASP A 233 -5.20 12.92 -18.93
N THR A 234 -4.74 12.13 -17.94
CA THR A 234 -5.01 10.71 -17.83
C THR A 234 -6.52 10.46 -17.70
N GLN A 235 -7.09 9.64 -18.60
CA GLN A 235 -8.53 9.35 -18.64
C GLN A 235 -8.98 8.34 -17.58
N ASN A 236 -8.12 7.40 -17.22
CA ASN A 236 -8.47 6.34 -16.27
C ASN A 236 -8.16 6.77 -14.82
N PRO A 237 -9.17 6.94 -13.96
CA PRO A 237 -8.95 7.36 -12.57
C PRO A 237 -8.12 6.37 -11.74
N LEU A 238 -8.00 5.11 -12.17
CA LEU A 238 -7.16 4.10 -11.53
C LEU A 238 -5.66 4.27 -11.82
N TYR A 239 -5.29 5.21 -12.71
CA TYR A 239 -3.91 5.50 -13.07
C TYR A 239 -3.33 6.71 -12.33
N PHE A 240 -4.14 7.44 -11.55
CA PHE A 240 -3.67 8.58 -10.77
C PHE A 240 -2.60 8.20 -9.74
N GLY A 241 -1.85 9.20 -9.31
CA GLY A 241 -0.78 9.09 -8.34
C GLY A 241 0.59 8.82 -8.98
N LYS A 242 1.40 7.97 -8.38
CA LYS A 242 2.79 7.71 -8.80
C LYS A 242 2.90 6.68 -9.94
N GLY A 243 1.95 6.65 -10.86
CA GLY A 243 1.90 5.63 -11.92
C GLY A 243 2.83 5.89 -13.10
N SER A 244 3.11 7.15 -13.40
CA SER A 244 3.98 7.59 -14.50
C SER A 244 5.36 7.99 -13.99
N ASP A 245 6.39 7.80 -14.82
CA ASP A 245 7.78 8.05 -14.44
C ASP A 245 8.50 8.89 -15.48
N VAL A 246 9.33 9.83 -15.01
CA VAL A 246 10.26 10.64 -15.81
C VAL A 246 11.68 10.32 -15.34
N TYR A 247 12.53 9.99 -16.26
CA TYR A 247 13.89 9.54 -16.03
C TYR A 247 14.90 10.63 -16.34
N TYR A 248 15.85 10.83 -15.45
CA TYR A 248 16.93 11.79 -15.57
C TYR A 248 18.27 11.12 -15.29
N ASP A 249 19.27 11.50 -16.03
CA ASP A 249 20.65 11.03 -15.82
C ASP A 249 21.15 11.43 -14.42
N SER A 250 21.69 10.48 -13.69
CA SER A 250 22.11 10.69 -12.30
C SER A 250 23.43 11.48 -12.14
N ASP A 251 24.24 11.61 -13.22
CA ASP A 251 25.46 12.39 -13.21
C ASP A 251 25.24 13.86 -13.61
N ASN A 252 24.41 14.15 -14.61
CA ASN A 252 24.24 15.49 -15.17
C ASN A 252 22.84 16.09 -15.07
N GLY A 253 21.83 15.29 -14.64
CA GLY A 253 20.46 15.76 -14.48
C GLY A 253 19.68 16.00 -15.79
N ASN A 254 20.21 15.52 -16.93
CA ASN A 254 19.53 15.65 -18.20
C ASN A 254 18.35 14.71 -18.29
N TRP A 255 17.26 15.16 -18.89
CA TRP A 255 16.10 14.34 -19.20
C TRP A 255 16.50 13.20 -20.16
N ILE A 256 16.07 11.98 -19.86
CA ILE A 256 16.32 10.79 -20.68
C ILE A 256 15.03 10.39 -21.41
N LYS A 257 13.96 10.16 -20.64
CA LYS A 257 12.66 9.71 -21.18
C LYS A 257 11.53 9.94 -20.19
N THR A 258 10.33 9.96 -20.72
CA THR A 258 9.09 9.94 -19.96
C THR A 258 8.32 8.68 -20.32
N ILE A 259 7.83 7.96 -19.32
CA ILE A 259 6.98 6.78 -19.52
C ILE A 259 5.67 7.03 -18.78
N ARG A 260 4.61 7.27 -19.52
CA ARG A 260 3.27 7.40 -18.94
C ARG A 260 2.75 6.04 -18.50
N ILE A 261 1.87 6.01 -17.52
CA ILE A 261 1.27 4.75 -17.03
C ILE A 261 0.55 3.99 -18.15
N GLU A 262 -0.04 4.71 -19.09
CA GLU A 262 -0.74 4.14 -20.27
C GLU A 262 0.20 3.39 -21.21
N GLU A 263 1.47 3.78 -21.26
CA GLU A 263 2.51 3.21 -22.13
C GLU A 263 3.21 2.00 -21.50
N LYS A 264 3.03 1.82 -20.17
CA LYS A 264 3.63 0.68 -19.46
C LYS A 264 3.01 -0.65 -19.89
N PRO A 265 3.76 -1.77 -19.77
CA PRO A 265 3.23 -3.10 -19.99
C PRO A 265 1.92 -3.33 -19.23
N PHE A 266 1.03 -4.14 -19.78
CA PHE A 266 -0.25 -4.44 -19.14
C PHE A 266 -0.10 -4.97 -17.71
N SER A 267 0.93 -5.78 -17.43
CA SER A 267 1.24 -6.29 -16.09
C SER A 267 1.41 -5.19 -15.06
N ASP A 268 2.13 -4.12 -15.43
CA ASP A 268 2.45 -3.01 -14.53
C ASP A 268 1.24 -2.11 -14.33
N ARG A 269 0.51 -1.82 -15.41
CA ARG A 269 -0.77 -1.10 -15.35
C ARG A 269 -1.77 -1.83 -14.49
N PHE A 270 -1.90 -3.14 -14.68
CA PHE A 270 -2.83 -3.98 -13.92
C PHE A 270 -2.43 -4.04 -12.45
N TYR A 271 -1.12 -4.21 -12.14
CA TYR A 271 -0.64 -4.15 -10.77
C TYR A 271 -0.97 -2.81 -10.10
N TRP A 272 -0.76 -1.71 -10.82
CA TRP A 272 -1.06 -0.37 -10.31
C TRP A 272 -2.56 -0.20 -10.03
N MET A 273 -3.42 -0.63 -10.96
CA MET A 273 -4.88 -0.63 -10.78
C MET A 273 -5.32 -1.45 -9.56
N MET A 274 -4.78 -2.66 -9.41
CA MET A 274 -5.10 -3.51 -8.25
C MET A 274 -4.73 -2.84 -6.93
N LYS A 275 -3.59 -2.16 -6.90
CA LYS A 275 -3.14 -1.39 -5.74
C LYS A 275 -4.10 -0.24 -5.41
N GLN A 276 -4.52 0.53 -6.39
CA GLN A 276 -5.47 1.62 -6.20
C GLN A 276 -6.83 1.11 -5.72
N ILE A 277 -7.34 0.07 -6.37
CA ILE A 277 -8.61 -0.56 -5.99
C ILE A 277 -8.54 -1.12 -4.56
N HIS A 278 -7.45 -1.81 -4.19
CA HIS A 278 -7.33 -2.37 -2.84
C HIS A 278 -7.30 -1.30 -1.75
N ARG A 279 -6.60 -0.21 -1.99
CA ARG A 279 -6.44 0.88 -1.01
C ARG A 279 -7.63 1.80 -0.91
N GLY A 280 -8.51 1.81 -1.92
CA GLY A 280 -9.59 2.78 -2.01
C GLY A 280 -9.08 4.22 -2.07
N ASP A 281 -7.92 4.42 -2.70
CA ASP A 281 -7.20 5.70 -2.73
C ASP A 281 -7.81 6.63 -3.79
N TYR A 282 -9.09 6.91 -3.63
CA TYR A 282 -9.85 7.82 -4.48
C TYR A 282 -10.11 9.11 -3.72
N ASP A 283 -10.09 10.23 -4.43
CA ASP A 283 -10.41 11.54 -3.85
C ASP A 283 -11.94 11.76 -3.73
N ASN A 284 -12.61 10.79 -3.11
CA ASN A 284 -14.05 10.81 -2.88
C ASN A 284 -14.37 10.25 -1.49
N LEU A 285 -14.92 11.11 -0.62
CA LEU A 285 -15.24 10.76 0.76
C LEU A 285 -16.29 9.63 0.85
N PHE A 286 -17.30 9.61 -0.02
CA PHE A 286 -18.32 8.57 -0.03
C PHE A 286 -17.72 7.19 -0.31
N ILE A 287 -16.82 7.09 -1.28
CA ILE A 287 -16.10 5.84 -1.59
C ILE A 287 -15.24 5.40 -0.40
N LYS A 288 -14.52 6.33 0.25
CA LYS A 288 -13.71 6.03 1.44
C LYS A 288 -14.58 5.47 2.58
N ILE A 289 -15.76 6.04 2.82
CA ILE A 289 -16.72 5.53 3.82
C ILE A 289 -17.20 4.12 3.46
N LEU A 290 -17.53 3.86 2.19
CA LEU A 290 -17.90 2.51 1.72
C LEU A 290 -16.79 1.49 1.96
N TYR A 291 -15.52 1.87 1.69
CA TYR A 291 -14.36 1.00 1.97
C TYR A 291 -14.19 0.69 3.46
N VAL A 292 -14.43 1.65 4.34
CA VAL A 292 -14.40 1.41 5.80
C VAL A 292 -15.45 0.36 6.19
N PHE A 293 -16.70 0.52 5.76
CA PHE A 293 -17.75 -0.46 6.06
C PHE A 293 -17.47 -1.83 5.43
N ALA A 294 -17.04 -1.87 4.18
CA ALA A 294 -16.67 -3.10 3.51
C ALA A 294 -15.49 -3.79 4.20
N GLY A 295 -14.47 -3.03 4.64
CA GLY A 295 -13.31 -3.54 5.35
C GLY A 295 -13.61 -4.18 6.69
N PHE A 296 -14.68 -3.77 7.39
CA PHE A 296 -15.13 -4.42 8.62
C PHE A 296 -15.91 -5.73 8.37
N SER A 297 -16.47 -5.91 7.17
CA SER A 297 -17.34 -7.06 6.89
C SER A 297 -16.64 -8.42 7.02
N PRO A 298 -15.37 -8.63 6.61
CA PRO A 298 -14.67 -9.90 6.80
C PRO A 298 -14.56 -10.31 8.28
N ALA A 299 -14.30 -9.35 9.17
CA ALA A 299 -14.23 -9.61 10.60
C ALA A 299 -15.60 -10.09 11.14
N ILE A 300 -16.68 -9.40 10.79
CA ILE A 300 -18.04 -9.78 11.19
C ILE A 300 -18.41 -11.16 10.61
N LEU A 301 -18.09 -11.42 9.35
CA LEU A 301 -18.35 -12.70 8.69
C LEU A 301 -17.54 -13.83 9.31
N SER A 302 -16.29 -13.60 9.68
CA SER A 302 -15.44 -14.59 10.36
C SER A 302 -15.99 -14.94 11.74
N ILE A 303 -16.38 -13.94 12.55
CA ILE A 303 -16.96 -14.14 13.88
C ILE A 303 -18.29 -14.92 13.79
N THR A 304 -19.21 -14.44 12.95
CA THR A 304 -20.52 -15.09 12.79
C THR A 304 -20.40 -16.50 12.22
N GLY A 305 -19.50 -16.69 11.23
CA GLY A 305 -19.21 -17.99 10.63
C GLY A 305 -18.62 -18.99 11.64
N PHE A 306 -17.66 -18.53 12.47
CA PHE A 306 -17.10 -19.35 13.55
C PHE A 306 -18.16 -19.84 14.55
N PHE A 307 -19.06 -18.97 14.99
CA PHE A 307 -20.15 -19.35 15.90
C PHE A 307 -21.12 -20.36 15.26
N LEU A 308 -21.42 -20.22 13.96
CA LEU A 308 -22.26 -21.16 13.23
C LEU A 308 -21.57 -22.54 13.12
N TRP A 309 -20.28 -22.57 12.80
CA TRP A 309 -19.48 -23.79 12.70
C TRP A 309 -19.34 -24.53 14.05
N LYS A 310 -18.97 -23.81 15.14
CA LYS A 310 -18.81 -24.38 16.49
C LYS A 310 -20.09 -25.07 16.96
N ARG A 311 -21.25 -24.47 16.71
CA ARG A 311 -22.55 -25.07 17.06
C ARG A 311 -22.91 -26.29 16.22
N LYS A 312 -22.56 -26.29 14.92
CA LYS A 312 -22.78 -27.47 14.06
C LYS A 312 -21.96 -28.67 14.56
N ARG A 313 -20.71 -28.45 14.92
CA ARG A 313 -19.82 -29.49 15.48
C ARG A 313 -20.39 -30.09 16.76
N ARG A 314 -20.79 -29.28 17.72
CA ARG A 314 -21.39 -29.77 19.00
C ARG A 314 -22.61 -30.67 18.77
N LYS A 315 -23.46 -30.38 17.79
CA LYS A 315 -24.61 -31.21 17.46
C LYS A 315 -24.23 -32.55 16.83
N GLN A 316 -23.18 -32.56 16.02
CA GLN A 316 -22.67 -33.79 15.39
C GLN A 316 -22.03 -34.73 16.43
N THR A 317 -21.26 -34.16 17.38
CA THR A 317 -20.67 -34.94 18.48
C THR A 317 -21.76 -35.55 19.40
N ALA A 318 -22.77 -34.75 19.77
CA ALA A 318 -23.89 -35.21 20.58
C ALA A 318 -24.76 -36.28 19.89
N LYS A 319 -24.76 -36.38 18.55
CA LYS A 319 -25.44 -37.44 17.80
C LYS A 319 -24.62 -38.72 17.67
N LYS A 320 -23.28 -38.63 17.80
CA LYS A 320 -22.41 -39.84 17.75
C LYS A 320 -22.35 -40.56 19.09
N HIS A 321 -22.76 -39.94 20.18
CA HIS A 321 -22.79 -40.51 21.52
C HIS A 321 -24.20 -40.93 21.98
N LYS A 322 -25.17 -40.88 21.08
CA LYS A 322 -26.50 -41.48 21.19
C LYS A 322 -26.63 -42.65 20.22
#